data_2562cfd979753f6bdd728e8402d1cab4
#
_entry.id   2562cfd979753f6bdd728e8402d1cab4
#
_cell.length_a   1.000
_cell.length_b   1.000
_cell.length_c   1.000
_cell.angle_alpha   90.00
_cell.angle_beta   90.00
_cell.angle_gamma   90.00
#
_symmetry.space_group_name_H-M   'P 1'
#
loop_
_entity.id
_entity.type
_entity.pdbx_description
1 polymer ?
#
loop_
_entity_poly.entity_id
_entity_poly.type
_entity_poly.pdbx_seq_one_letter_code
_entity_poly.pdbx_strand_id
1 'polypeptide(L)'
;MDLERLEKMEQSIKNLEERTSRIYFLVQDTKGNPKAGIRHIYQIALTLKNNGFNPIIIHESKDYKGVGEWLGNEYMELPHQTIEGENLQISPEDLIVIPELYGHVMDQLKNFPCGKIVLCQAYDHMLETLAPGTDWTTYGFYKCITTSEFQKNYITEVMRGVSIDVIQPLIPNEFSKKDKPSKPIISIHTRDPRDTSKIIKTFYLKYPQFRWVTFRDLRGINQNDFAKFLKESFVSVWVDVESGFGTFPLESMASGTPVIGKVPNLKPDWMTEMNGIWTHNTNEIVDILSNYLQNWLEDNISENLYVNMSETSKTYQNEEEFNGTILKLFGEYFDGRKTSFSDQIEKLKITEEN
;
A
#
# COMPACT_ATOMS: atom_id res chain seq x y z
N MET A 1 26.57 -25.78 -28.15
CA MET A 1 25.80 -25.07 -27.19
C MET A 1 26.14 -25.58 -25.79
N ASP A 2 25.80 -24.93 -25.11
CA ASP A 2 25.81 -24.50 -23.73
C ASP A 2 25.07 -25.48 -22.82
N LEU A 3 25.65 -26.68 -22.64
CA LEU A 3 25.25 -27.60 -21.58
C LEU A 3 25.07 -26.84 -20.24
N GLU A 4 25.98 -25.90 -19.97
CA GLU A 4 25.92 -25.05 -18.80
C GLU A 4 24.64 -24.17 -18.73
N ARG A 5 24.16 -23.70 -19.88
CA ARG A 5 22.90 -22.92 -19.95
C ARG A 5 21.69 -23.80 -19.70
N LEU A 6 21.70 -25.01 -20.25
CA LEU A 6 20.62 -25.98 -20.07
C LEU A 6 20.53 -26.44 -18.61
N GLU A 7 21.65 -26.79 -18.00
CA GLU A 7 21.72 -27.16 -16.59
C GLU A 7 21.24 -26.01 -15.66
N LYS A 8 21.62 -24.76 -15.95
CA LYS A 8 21.12 -23.59 -15.20
C LYS A 8 19.60 -23.43 -15.31
N MET A 9 19.02 -23.66 -16.49
CA MET A 9 17.57 -23.55 -16.67
C MET A 9 16.81 -24.70 -16.01
N GLU A 10 17.34 -25.93 -16.03
CA GLU A 10 16.78 -27.07 -15.31
C GLU A 10 16.85 -26.84 -13.79
N GLN A 11 17.95 -26.29 -13.30
CA GLN A 11 18.06 -25.90 -11.88
C GLN A 11 17.06 -24.79 -11.51
N SER A 12 16.83 -23.81 -12.40
CA SER A 12 15.83 -22.75 -12.18
C SER A 12 14.41 -23.32 -12.08
N ILE A 13 14.05 -24.31 -12.93
CA ILE A 13 12.76 -25.00 -12.82
C ILE A 13 12.62 -25.71 -11.49
N LYS A 14 13.65 -26.42 -11.06
CA LYS A 14 13.66 -27.10 -9.76
C LYS A 14 13.47 -26.12 -8.61
N ASN A 15 14.18 -24.98 -8.62
CA ASN A 15 14.04 -23.95 -7.60
C ASN A 15 12.61 -23.36 -7.56
N LEU A 16 11.94 -23.23 -8.72
CA LEU A 16 10.54 -22.81 -8.80
C LEU A 16 9.59 -23.85 -8.21
N GLU A 17 9.82 -25.15 -8.49
CA GLU A 17 9.02 -26.26 -7.94
C GLU A 17 9.15 -26.39 -6.43
N GLU A 18 10.36 -26.28 -5.93
CA GLU A 18 10.68 -26.34 -4.49
C GLU A 18 10.37 -25.03 -3.75
N ARG A 19 9.89 -23.98 -4.46
CA ARG A 19 9.64 -22.63 -3.93
C ARG A 19 10.86 -22.02 -3.22
N THR A 20 12.05 -22.32 -3.69
CA THR A 20 13.31 -21.75 -3.18
C THR A 20 13.69 -20.44 -3.88
N SER A 21 13.00 -20.09 -4.99
CA SER A 21 13.13 -18.79 -5.67
C SER A 21 12.82 -17.64 -4.71
N ARG A 22 13.65 -16.63 -4.72
CA ARG A 22 13.53 -15.49 -3.81
C ARG A 22 12.63 -14.40 -4.40
N ILE A 23 11.88 -13.75 -3.52
CA ILE A 23 11.07 -12.59 -3.86
C ILE A 23 11.63 -11.40 -3.10
N TYR A 24 12.35 -10.55 -3.79
CA TYR A 24 12.96 -9.37 -3.20
C TYR A 24 12.00 -8.19 -3.22
N PHE A 25 11.66 -7.65 -2.05
CA PHE A 25 10.88 -6.43 -1.90
C PHE A 25 11.80 -5.28 -1.53
N LEU A 26 11.98 -4.32 -2.42
CA LEU A 26 12.70 -3.09 -2.12
C LEU A 26 11.82 -2.18 -1.26
N VAL A 27 12.33 -1.77 -0.10
CA VAL A 27 11.56 -1.02 0.89
C VAL A 27 12.33 0.20 1.36
N GLN A 28 11.67 1.36 1.33
CA GLN A 28 12.21 2.58 1.91
C GLN A 28 12.32 2.48 3.43
N ASP A 29 13.45 2.86 4.00
CA ASP A 29 13.56 3.04 5.45
C ASP A 29 12.69 4.21 5.92
N THR A 30 11.76 3.93 6.79
CA THR A 30 10.86 4.92 7.36
C THR A 30 11.46 5.66 8.55
N LYS A 31 12.65 5.28 9.00
CA LYS A 31 13.32 5.81 10.20
C LYS A 31 12.41 5.77 11.44
N GLY A 32 11.65 4.68 11.57
CA GLY A 32 10.70 4.47 12.67
C GLY A 32 9.34 5.19 12.50
N ASN A 33 9.10 5.90 11.40
CA ASN A 33 7.82 6.56 11.17
C ASN A 33 6.83 5.63 10.45
N PRO A 34 5.60 5.47 10.94
CA PRO A 34 4.57 4.66 10.30
C PRO A 34 4.21 5.15 8.90
N LYS A 35 4.12 4.22 7.95
CA LYS A 35 3.66 4.46 6.58
C LYS A 35 2.78 3.30 6.10
N ALA A 36 1.56 3.59 5.70
CA ALA A 36 0.60 2.58 5.25
C ALA A 36 1.10 1.77 4.03
N GLY A 37 1.80 2.41 3.10
CA GLY A 37 2.39 1.73 1.94
C GLY A 37 3.48 0.71 2.35
N ILE A 38 4.31 1.04 3.33
CA ILE A 38 5.30 0.11 3.87
C ILE A 38 4.60 -1.05 4.58
N ARG A 39 3.60 -0.79 5.41
CA ARG A 39 2.77 -1.84 6.02
C ARG A 39 2.23 -2.81 4.98
N HIS A 40 1.69 -2.31 3.89
CA HIS A 40 1.14 -3.14 2.81
C HIS A 40 2.19 -4.09 2.21
N ILE A 41 3.42 -3.61 1.96
CA ILE A 41 4.53 -4.44 1.48
C ILE A 41 4.84 -5.57 2.48
N TYR A 42 4.94 -5.23 3.76
CA TYR A 42 5.23 -6.20 4.81
C TYR A 42 4.09 -7.22 4.99
N GLN A 43 2.83 -6.82 4.86
CA GLN A 43 1.68 -7.72 4.88
C GLN A 43 1.75 -8.73 3.71
N ILE A 44 2.04 -8.26 2.49
CA ILE A 44 2.23 -9.13 1.32
C ILE A 44 3.39 -10.13 1.58
N ALA A 45 4.53 -9.63 2.02
CA ALA A 45 5.71 -10.47 2.27
C ALA A 45 5.45 -11.51 3.37
N LEU A 46 4.78 -11.13 4.46
CA LEU A 46 4.44 -12.05 5.55
C LEU A 46 3.46 -13.14 5.09
N THR A 47 2.43 -12.77 4.31
CA THR A 47 1.51 -13.73 3.71
C THR A 47 2.26 -14.75 2.84
N LEU A 48 3.18 -14.29 2.00
CA LEU A 48 3.99 -15.17 1.15
C LEU A 48 4.88 -16.10 1.98
N LYS A 49 5.58 -15.59 3.00
CA LYS A 49 6.42 -16.39 3.91
C LYS A 49 5.61 -17.50 4.59
N ASN A 50 4.46 -17.15 5.14
CA ASN A 50 3.60 -18.09 5.87
C ASN A 50 3.01 -19.19 4.95
N ASN A 51 3.07 -19.01 3.63
CA ASN A 51 2.58 -19.96 2.63
C ASN A 51 3.71 -20.59 1.79
N GLY A 52 4.93 -20.60 2.32
CA GLY A 52 6.05 -21.37 1.77
C GLY A 52 6.77 -20.70 0.60
N PHE A 53 6.56 -19.43 0.34
CA PHE A 53 7.41 -18.61 -0.53
C PHE A 53 8.61 -18.06 0.25
N ASN A 54 9.60 -17.57 -0.47
CA ASN A 54 10.84 -17.06 0.11
C ASN A 54 10.99 -15.53 -0.10
N PRO A 55 10.19 -14.69 0.58
CA PRO A 55 10.32 -13.25 0.50
C PRO A 55 11.53 -12.74 1.28
N ILE A 56 12.21 -11.73 0.75
CA ILE A 56 13.34 -11.04 1.37
C ILE A 56 13.08 -9.53 1.24
N ILE A 57 13.16 -8.82 2.36
CA ILE A 57 13.07 -7.37 2.39
C ILE A 57 14.45 -6.78 2.12
N ILE A 58 14.54 -5.87 1.15
CA ILE A 58 15.79 -5.19 0.80
C ILE A 58 15.70 -3.72 1.21
N HIS A 59 16.75 -3.25 1.86
CA HIS A 59 16.96 -1.84 2.22
C HIS A 59 18.18 -1.28 1.50
N GLU A 60 18.20 0.04 1.28
CA GLU A 60 19.34 0.72 0.70
C GLU A 60 20.52 0.79 1.69
N SER A 61 20.25 1.17 2.94
CA SER A 61 21.26 1.44 3.97
C SER A 61 21.30 0.37 5.06
N LYS A 62 22.49 0.16 5.63
CA LYS A 62 22.72 -0.67 6.83
C LYS A 62 22.10 -0.08 8.08
N ASP A 63 21.86 1.22 8.12
CA ASP A 63 21.27 1.94 9.26
C ASP A 63 19.75 1.79 9.38
N TYR A 64 19.17 0.79 8.71
CA TYR A 64 17.74 0.52 8.75
C TYR A 64 17.21 0.35 10.18
N LYS A 65 16.17 1.13 10.52
CA LYS A 65 15.58 1.15 11.87
C LYS A 65 14.53 0.06 12.13
N GLY A 66 14.07 -0.60 11.07
CA GLY A 66 13.04 -1.63 11.18
C GLY A 66 11.61 -1.07 11.29
N VAL A 67 10.67 -2.00 11.38
CA VAL A 67 9.23 -1.70 11.49
C VAL A 67 8.63 -2.21 12.81
N GLY A 68 9.40 -2.94 13.63
CA GLY A 68 8.92 -3.60 14.85
C GLY A 68 8.27 -2.65 15.86
N GLU A 69 8.84 -1.45 16.03
CA GLU A 69 8.34 -0.48 17.00
C GLU A 69 6.97 0.10 16.64
N TRP A 70 6.64 0.17 15.36
CA TRP A 70 5.40 0.81 14.93
C TRP A 70 4.42 -0.12 14.23
N LEU A 71 4.88 -1.24 13.65
CA LEU A 71 4.02 -2.18 12.91
C LEU A 71 3.77 -3.46 13.71
N GLY A 72 4.84 -4.12 14.19
CA GLY A 72 4.76 -5.34 14.97
C GLY A 72 6.04 -6.18 14.83
N ASN A 73 6.35 -6.98 15.85
CA ASN A 73 7.58 -7.78 15.87
C ASN A 73 7.53 -8.94 14.88
N GLU A 74 6.35 -9.45 14.56
CA GLU A 74 6.15 -10.54 13.59
C GLU A 74 6.69 -10.19 12.20
N TYR A 75 6.66 -8.93 11.82
CA TYR A 75 7.20 -8.45 10.56
C TYR A 75 8.73 -8.40 10.54
N MET A 76 9.36 -8.33 11.71
CA MET A 76 10.83 -8.39 11.85
C MET A 76 11.39 -9.80 11.68
N GLU A 77 10.55 -10.83 11.69
CA GLU A 77 10.95 -12.20 11.38
C GLU A 77 11.19 -12.45 9.88
N LEU A 78 10.77 -11.52 9.00
CA LEU A 78 11.09 -11.59 7.57
C LEU A 78 12.60 -11.46 7.37
N PRO A 79 13.20 -12.21 6.43
CA PRO A 79 14.61 -12.01 6.08
C PRO A 79 14.86 -10.61 5.53
N HIS A 80 15.92 -9.96 6.03
CA HIS A 80 16.32 -8.61 5.59
C HIS A 80 17.72 -8.64 5.01
N GLN A 81 17.94 -7.90 3.91
CA GLN A 81 19.25 -7.67 3.28
C GLN A 81 19.43 -6.18 2.98
N THR A 82 20.67 -5.74 2.87
CA THR A 82 21.00 -4.36 2.49
C THR A 82 21.74 -4.33 1.16
N ILE A 83 21.52 -3.29 0.36
CA ILE A 83 22.28 -3.08 -0.88
C ILE A 83 23.66 -2.56 -0.55
N GLU A 84 23.78 -1.73 0.49
CA GLU A 84 25.03 -1.13 0.91
C GLU A 84 26.04 -2.18 1.40
N GLY A 85 27.09 -2.41 0.61
CA GLY A 85 28.20 -3.29 0.93
C GLY A 85 27.90 -4.79 0.82
N GLU A 86 26.77 -5.17 0.24
CA GLU A 86 26.42 -6.55 -0.08
C GLU A 86 26.24 -6.74 -1.59
N ASN A 87 26.78 -7.85 -2.13
CA ASN A 87 26.49 -8.24 -3.49
C ASN A 87 25.23 -9.12 -3.49
N LEU A 88 24.10 -8.57 -3.88
CA LEU A 88 22.88 -9.33 -4.08
C LEU A 88 23.08 -10.34 -5.22
N GLN A 89 23.00 -11.61 -4.92
CA GLN A 89 23.02 -12.67 -5.94
C GLN A 89 21.60 -12.91 -6.41
N ILE A 90 21.28 -12.40 -7.59
CA ILE A 90 19.94 -12.51 -8.18
C ILE A 90 19.99 -13.52 -9.31
N SER A 91 19.15 -14.55 -9.20
CA SER A 91 19.05 -15.64 -10.17
C SER A 91 17.90 -15.39 -11.16
N PRO A 92 17.89 -16.05 -12.34
CA PRO A 92 16.82 -15.89 -13.33
C PRO A 92 15.42 -16.24 -12.83
N GLU A 93 15.30 -17.19 -11.91
CA GLU A 93 14.05 -17.60 -11.27
C GLU A 93 13.55 -16.66 -10.19
N ASP A 94 14.41 -15.76 -9.69
CA ASP A 94 14.03 -14.79 -8.65
C ASP A 94 13.07 -13.72 -9.20
N LEU A 95 12.42 -13.04 -8.29
CA LEU A 95 11.51 -11.92 -8.56
C LEU A 95 11.94 -10.69 -7.76
N ILE A 96 12.00 -9.53 -8.41
CA ILE A 96 12.19 -8.24 -7.75
C ILE A 96 10.88 -7.47 -7.82
N VAL A 97 10.41 -7.00 -6.67
CA VAL A 97 9.27 -6.10 -6.52
C VAL A 97 9.76 -4.76 -5.99
N ILE A 98 9.56 -3.69 -6.78
CA ILE A 98 10.00 -2.34 -6.39
C ILE A 98 8.82 -1.37 -6.37
N PRO A 99 8.77 -0.45 -5.40
CA PRO A 99 7.79 0.62 -5.40
C PRO A 99 7.99 1.59 -6.59
N GLU A 100 6.93 2.23 -7.02
CA GLU A 100 6.89 3.20 -8.12
C GLU A 100 7.86 4.37 -7.98
N LEU A 101 8.19 4.73 -6.73
CA LEU A 101 9.10 5.85 -6.42
C LEU A 101 10.59 5.55 -6.71
N TYR A 102 10.91 4.31 -7.10
CA TYR A 102 12.29 3.88 -7.39
C TYR A 102 12.63 3.87 -8.89
N GLY A 103 12.04 4.73 -9.70
CA GLY A 103 12.32 4.83 -11.14
C GLY A 103 13.82 4.95 -11.48
N HIS A 104 14.60 5.64 -10.64
CA HIS A 104 16.04 5.77 -10.77
C HIS A 104 16.83 4.45 -10.56
N VAL A 105 16.26 3.47 -9.87
CA VAL A 105 16.83 2.12 -9.68
C VAL A 105 16.51 1.21 -10.85
N MET A 106 15.42 1.46 -11.57
CA MET A 106 14.95 0.60 -12.66
C MET A 106 15.99 0.44 -13.78
N ASP A 107 16.74 1.50 -14.10
CA ASP A 107 17.78 1.45 -15.12
C ASP A 107 18.91 0.48 -14.72
N GLN A 108 19.27 0.43 -13.45
CA GLN A 108 20.28 -0.50 -12.93
C GLN A 108 19.78 -1.96 -13.01
N LEU A 109 18.48 -2.18 -12.85
CA LEU A 109 17.87 -3.51 -12.88
C LEU A 109 17.51 -3.99 -14.29
N LYS A 110 17.60 -3.13 -15.32
CA LYS A 110 17.18 -3.41 -16.68
C LYS A 110 17.73 -4.73 -17.23
N ASN A 111 19.01 -4.97 -17.01
CA ASN A 111 19.73 -6.12 -17.58
C ASN A 111 19.73 -7.36 -16.67
N PHE A 112 19.12 -7.29 -15.50
CA PHE A 112 19.00 -8.47 -14.63
C PHE A 112 18.01 -9.47 -15.24
N PRO A 113 18.35 -10.77 -15.25
CA PRO A 113 17.54 -11.80 -15.92
C PRO A 113 16.29 -12.20 -15.13
N CYS A 114 16.17 -11.75 -13.88
CA CYS A 114 15.05 -12.08 -12.98
C CYS A 114 13.71 -11.49 -13.42
N GLY A 115 12.64 -11.94 -12.78
CA GLY A 115 11.34 -11.30 -12.90
C GLY A 115 11.30 -9.94 -12.24
N LYS A 116 10.45 -9.05 -12.76
CA LYS A 116 10.36 -7.66 -12.30
C LYS A 116 8.90 -7.23 -12.20
N ILE A 117 8.51 -6.71 -11.04
CA ILE A 117 7.18 -6.15 -10.80
C ILE A 117 7.33 -4.75 -10.18
N VAL A 118 6.55 -3.78 -10.66
CA VAL A 118 6.37 -2.50 -9.97
C VAL A 118 5.21 -2.64 -9.00
N LEU A 119 5.39 -2.24 -7.76
CA LEU A 119 4.31 -2.09 -6.78
C LEU A 119 3.91 -0.62 -6.70
N CYS A 120 2.90 -0.23 -7.47
CA CYS A 120 2.41 1.14 -7.55
C CYS A 120 1.30 1.39 -6.52
N GLN A 121 1.64 2.09 -5.45
CA GLN A 121 0.71 2.43 -4.38
C GLN A 121 0.19 3.87 -4.45
N ALA A 122 0.94 4.75 -5.13
CA ALA A 122 0.61 6.15 -5.31
C ALA A 122 0.90 6.58 -6.76
N TYR A 123 -0.16 6.78 -7.52
CA TYR A 123 -0.07 7.10 -8.95
C TYR A 123 0.67 8.40 -9.24
N ASP A 124 0.65 9.35 -8.31
CA ASP A 124 1.35 10.63 -8.42
C ASP A 124 2.87 10.46 -8.44
N HIS A 125 3.41 9.51 -7.69
CA HIS A 125 4.84 9.25 -7.63
C HIS A 125 5.41 8.48 -8.83
N MET A 126 4.55 7.77 -9.59
CA MET A 126 5.04 6.90 -10.65
C MET A 126 5.76 7.65 -11.79
N LEU A 127 5.42 8.93 -12.00
CA LEU A 127 6.00 9.76 -13.05
C LEU A 127 7.14 10.65 -12.54
N GLU A 128 7.26 10.88 -11.24
CA GLU A 128 8.25 11.81 -10.66
C GLU A 128 9.70 11.36 -10.89
N THR A 129 9.93 10.05 -10.90
CA THR A 129 11.28 9.46 -10.94
C THR A 129 11.66 8.89 -12.29
N LEU A 130 10.75 8.88 -13.27
CA LEU A 130 11.02 8.43 -14.63
C LEU A 130 11.57 9.55 -15.50
N ALA A 131 12.51 9.23 -16.39
CA ALA A 131 12.98 10.18 -17.37
C ALA A 131 11.86 10.53 -18.37
N PRO A 132 11.78 11.79 -18.86
CA PRO A 132 10.78 12.18 -19.84
C PRO A 132 10.77 11.27 -21.08
N GLY A 133 9.60 10.79 -21.46
CA GLY A 133 9.41 9.89 -22.61
C GLY A 133 9.75 8.42 -22.35
N THR A 134 10.05 8.05 -21.10
CA THR A 134 10.24 6.66 -20.69
C THR A 134 9.04 6.17 -19.86
N ASP A 135 8.85 4.88 -19.87
CA ASP A 135 7.89 4.17 -19.03
C ASP A 135 8.57 2.93 -18.40
N TRP A 136 7.83 2.17 -17.62
CA TRP A 136 8.37 0.99 -16.94
C TRP A 136 8.86 -0.08 -17.93
N THR A 137 8.26 -0.19 -19.12
CA THR A 137 8.67 -1.18 -20.14
C THR A 137 10.06 -0.87 -20.71
N THR A 138 10.45 0.41 -20.73
CA THR A 138 11.80 0.87 -21.12
C THR A 138 12.89 0.21 -20.28
N TYR A 139 12.56 -0.12 -19.03
CA TYR A 139 13.46 -0.75 -18.06
C TYR A 139 13.18 -2.25 -17.85
N GLY A 140 12.31 -2.86 -18.68
CA GLY A 140 11.99 -4.29 -18.64
C GLY A 140 10.99 -4.68 -17.55
N PHE A 141 10.19 -3.73 -17.04
CA PHE A 141 9.09 -3.99 -16.12
C PHE A 141 7.77 -4.03 -16.89
N TYR A 142 7.24 -5.22 -17.11
CA TYR A 142 6.01 -5.48 -17.85
C TYR A 142 4.84 -5.86 -16.95
N LYS A 143 5.06 -5.92 -15.64
CA LYS A 143 4.04 -6.20 -14.63
C LYS A 143 4.02 -5.15 -13.55
N CYS A 144 2.79 -4.81 -13.11
CA CYS A 144 2.53 -3.92 -12.01
C CYS A 144 1.48 -4.53 -11.08
N ILE A 145 1.66 -4.34 -9.79
CA ILE A 145 0.63 -4.55 -8.77
C ILE A 145 0.24 -3.16 -8.26
N THR A 146 -1.04 -2.87 -8.20
CA THR A 146 -1.57 -1.63 -7.63
C THR A 146 -2.61 -1.90 -6.54
N THR A 147 -3.11 -0.85 -5.90
CA THR A 147 -3.95 -0.98 -4.70
C THR A 147 -5.44 -0.83 -4.95
N SER A 148 -5.86 -0.42 -6.16
CA SER A 148 -7.28 -0.27 -6.52
C SER A 148 -7.52 -0.42 -8.00
N GLU A 149 -8.75 -0.82 -8.39
CA GLU A 149 -9.16 -0.86 -9.79
C GLU A 149 -9.09 0.53 -10.45
N PHE A 150 -9.34 1.56 -9.67
CA PHE A 150 -9.25 2.93 -10.15
C PHE A 150 -7.82 3.32 -10.56
N GLN A 151 -6.81 3.05 -9.71
CA GLN A 151 -5.41 3.25 -10.07
C GLN A 151 -5.01 2.37 -11.26
N LYS A 152 -5.48 1.11 -11.31
CA LYS A 152 -5.25 0.22 -12.46
C LYS A 152 -5.72 0.84 -13.76
N ASN A 153 -6.93 1.41 -13.80
CA ASN A 153 -7.46 2.08 -14.99
C ASN A 153 -6.57 3.25 -15.41
N TYR A 154 -6.20 4.12 -14.47
CA TYR A 154 -5.30 5.23 -14.74
C TYR A 154 -3.93 4.77 -15.26
N ILE A 155 -3.30 3.80 -14.59
CA ILE A 155 -1.99 3.28 -15.00
C ILE A 155 -2.07 2.63 -16.39
N THR A 156 -3.16 1.91 -16.70
CA THR A 156 -3.38 1.29 -18.02
C THR A 156 -3.39 2.32 -19.16
N GLU A 157 -3.91 3.52 -18.90
CA GLU A 157 -3.94 4.60 -19.90
C GLU A 157 -2.56 5.19 -20.17
N VAL A 158 -1.71 5.31 -19.12
CA VAL A 158 -0.41 6.01 -19.22
C VAL A 158 0.77 5.06 -19.43
N MET A 159 0.70 3.81 -18.93
CA MET A 159 1.77 2.79 -19.00
C MET A 159 1.39 1.66 -19.96
N ARG A 160 1.45 1.93 -21.27
CA ARG A 160 1.08 0.94 -22.28
C ARG A 160 2.02 -0.27 -22.27
N GLY A 161 1.45 -1.47 -22.41
CA GLY A 161 2.24 -2.70 -22.43
C GLY A 161 2.60 -3.27 -21.05
N VAL A 162 2.10 -2.68 -19.96
CA VAL A 162 2.21 -3.20 -18.61
C VAL A 162 0.94 -3.97 -18.24
N SER A 163 1.08 -5.20 -17.79
CA SER A 163 -0.01 -5.99 -17.20
C SER A 163 -0.20 -5.57 -15.74
N ILE A 164 -1.42 -5.25 -15.33
CA ILE A 164 -1.69 -4.66 -14.01
C ILE A 164 -2.65 -5.53 -13.24
N ASP A 165 -2.22 -5.94 -12.05
CA ASP A 165 -3.01 -6.67 -11.06
C ASP A 165 -3.31 -5.79 -9.86
N VAL A 166 -4.34 -6.12 -9.09
CA VAL A 166 -4.76 -5.36 -7.91
C VAL A 166 -4.62 -6.21 -6.65
N ILE A 167 -3.91 -5.69 -5.65
CA ILE A 167 -3.92 -6.18 -4.27
C ILE A 167 -4.33 -5.00 -3.39
N GLN A 168 -5.58 -5.00 -2.94
CA GLN A 168 -6.09 -3.97 -2.05
C GLN A 168 -5.42 -4.05 -0.68
N PRO A 169 -5.05 -2.91 -0.04
CA PRO A 169 -4.50 -2.92 1.30
C PRO A 169 -5.45 -3.53 2.33
N LEU A 170 -4.93 -4.38 3.19
CA LEU A 170 -5.66 -4.93 4.32
C LEU A 170 -5.67 -3.93 5.48
N ILE A 171 -6.85 -3.61 5.98
CA ILE A 171 -7.01 -2.81 7.20
C ILE A 171 -6.96 -3.75 8.42
N PRO A 172 -5.97 -3.60 9.30
CA PRO A 172 -5.78 -4.49 10.43
C PRO A 172 -6.95 -4.51 11.42
N ASN A 173 -7.18 -5.65 12.05
CA ASN A 173 -8.27 -5.85 13.01
C ASN A 173 -8.14 -4.99 14.28
N GLU A 174 -6.96 -4.45 14.59
CA GLU A 174 -6.73 -3.49 15.67
C GLU A 174 -7.59 -2.24 15.54
N PHE A 175 -8.00 -1.89 14.31
CA PHE A 175 -8.90 -0.76 14.07
C PHE A 175 -10.37 -1.08 14.37
N SER A 176 -10.75 -2.36 14.48
CA SER A 176 -12.15 -2.73 14.69
C SER A 176 -12.70 -2.21 16.01
N LYS A 177 -13.83 -1.53 15.95
CA LYS A 177 -14.60 -1.05 17.11
C LYS A 177 -16.09 -1.29 16.89
N LYS A 178 -16.81 -1.58 17.99
CA LYS A 178 -18.26 -1.81 17.96
C LYS A 178 -19.07 -0.61 18.45
N ASP A 179 -18.50 0.22 19.33
CA ASP A 179 -19.23 1.29 20.00
C ASP A 179 -19.00 2.65 19.34
N LYS A 180 -20.00 3.52 19.39
CA LYS A 180 -19.88 4.90 18.93
C LYS A 180 -18.88 5.66 19.80
N PRO A 181 -18.01 6.51 19.21
CA PRO A 181 -17.09 7.33 19.98
C PRO A 181 -17.85 8.39 20.78
N SER A 182 -17.38 8.67 22.00
CA SER A 182 -18.05 9.57 22.94
C SER A 182 -17.20 10.77 23.40
N LYS A 183 -15.92 10.84 23.02
CA LYS A 183 -15.02 11.93 23.43
C LYS A 183 -15.02 13.06 22.38
N PRO A 184 -14.97 14.34 22.81
CA PRO A 184 -14.93 15.47 21.90
C PRO A 184 -13.53 15.68 21.31
N ILE A 185 -13.02 14.64 20.65
CA ILE A 185 -11.72 14.62 20.04
C ILE A 185 -11.91 14.50 18.51
N ILE A 186 -11.24 15.37 17.77
CA ILE A 186 -11.14 15.34 16.32
C ILE A 186 -9.75 14.80 15.97
N SER A 187 -9.70 13.60 15.41
CA SER A 187 -8.45 13.11 14.81
C SER A 187 -8.25 13.72 13.43
N ILE A 188 -7.03 14.19 13.14
CA ILE A 188 -6.70 14.76 11.85
C ILE A 188 -5.44 14.10 11.29
N HIS A 189 -5.50 13.76 10.00
CA HIS A 189 -4.35 13.29 9.24
C HIS A 189 -4.32 13.99 7.88
N THR A 190 -3.20 14.64 7.59
CA THR A 190 -2.96 15.29 6.32
C THR A 190 -1.54 14.97 5.85
N ARG A 191 -1.33 14.90 4.54
CA ARG A 191 0.01 14.72 3.98
C ARG A 191 0.89 15.95 4.25
N ASP A 192 0.32 17.16 4.14
CA ASP A 192 1.01 18.43 4.44
C ASP A 192 0.65 18.94 5.85
N PRO A 193 1.64 19.11 6.75
CA PRO A 193 1.43 19.70 8.07
C PRO A 193 0.80 21.09 8.07
N ARG A 194 0.98 21.84 6.99
CA ARG A 194 0.39 23.18 6.85
C ARG A 194 -1.13 23.13 6.77
N ASP A 195 -1.69 22.10 6.12
CA ASP A 195 -3.14 21.90 6.05
C ASP A 195 -3.73 21.60 7.42
N THR A 196 -3.09 20.73 8.21
CA THR A 196 -3.50 20.50 9.61
C THR A 196 -3.53 21.79 10.40
N SER A 197 -2.46 22.58 10.37
CA SER A 197 -2.36 23.85 11.09
C SER A 197 -3.42 24.85 10.64
N LYS A 198 -3.66 24.94 9.32
CA LYS A 198 -4.67 25.83 8.73
C LYS A 198 -6.08 25.45 9.21
N ILE A 199 -6.44 24.19 9.14
CA ILE A 199 -7.76 23.69 9.54
C ILE A 199 -8.01 23.97 11.03
N ILE A 200 -7.09 23.59 11.89
CA ILE A 200 -7.23 23.78 13.36
C ILE A 200 -7.37 25.27 13.70
N LYS A 201 -6.49 26.11 13.19
CA LYS A 201 -6.53 27.56 13.48
C LYS A 201 -7.78 28.22 12.95
N THR A 202 -8.18 27.89 11.70
CA THR A 202 -9.39 28.46 11.10
C THR A 202 -10.64 28.02 11.86
N PHE A 203 -10.71 26.75 12.30
CA PHE A 203 -11.84 26.24 13.07
C PHE A 203 -12.00 27.01 14.40
N TYR A 204 -10.96 27.17 15.18
CA TYR A 204 -11.03 27.89 16.47
C TYR A 204 -11.25 29.39 16.33
N LEU A 205 -10.81 30.00 15.23
CA LEU A 205 -11.07 31.42 14.94
C LEU A 205 -12.51 31.65 14.53
N LYS A 206 -13.03 30.77 13.65
CA LYS A 206 -14.39 30.91 13.10
C LYS A 206 -15.48 30.46 14.06
N TYR A 207 -15.17 29.45 14.90
CA TYR A 207 -16.07 28.81 15.86
C TYR A 207 -15.54 28.83 17.30
N PRO A 208 -15.37 30.00 17.92
CA PRO A 208 -14.75 30.11 19.25
C PRO A 208 -15.55 29.40 20.37
N GLN A 209 -16.86 29.14 20.17
CA GLN A 209 -17.69 28.38 21.09
C GLN A 209 -17.26 26.90 21.20
N PHE A 210 -16.48 26.38 20.24
CA PHE A 210 -15.99 24.99 20.23
C PHE A 210 -14.53 24.86 20.67
N ARG A 211 -13.96 25.84 21.38
CA ARG A 211 -12.57 25.79 21.89
C ARG A 211 -12.31 24.64 22.88
N TRP A 212 -13.36 24.05 23.41
CA TRP A 212 -13.28 22.89 24.30
C TRP A 212 -13.05 21.57 23.56
N VAL A 213 -13.20 21.51 22.24
CA VAL A 213 -12.89 20.34 21.42
C VAL A 213 -11.39 20.23 21.20
N THR A 214 -10.86 19.03 21.28
CA THR A 214 -9.42 18.77 21.11
C THR A 214 -9.14 18.21 19.72
N PHE A 215 -8.21 18.82 18.99
CA PHE A 215 -7.64 18.22 17.79
C PHE A 215 -6.43 17.35 18.14
N ARG A 216 -6.36 16.19 17.52
CA ARG A 216 -5.25 15.24 17.65
C ARG A 216 -4.64 14.95 16.29
N ASP A 217 -3.43 15.42 16.06
CA ASP A 217 -2.64 15.10 14.88
C ASP A 217 -2.10 13.68 14.99
N LEU A 218 -2.37 12.82 14.00
CA LEU A 218 -2.01 11.40 14.04
C LEU A 218 -0.72 11.07 13.29
N ARG A 219 0.10 12.05 12.96
CA ARG A 219 1.38 11.81 12.29
C ARG A 219 2.42 11.23 13.25
N GLY A 220 3.21 10.26 12.76
CA GLY A 220 4.33 9.69 13.51
C GLY A 220 3.94 8.83 14.73
N ILE A 221 2.72 8.33 14.77
CA ILE A 221 2.19 7.51 15.86
C ILE A 221 2.23 6.03 15.44
N ASN A 222 2.65 5.12 16.33
CA ASN A 222 2.61 3.68 16.07
C ASN A 222 1.17 3.17 15.84
N GLN A 223 1.03 2.03 15.18
CA GLN A 223 -0.26 1.51 14.72
C GLN A 223 -1.26 1.30 15.86
N ASN A 224 -0.82 0.79 17.01
CA ASN A 224 -1.72 0.51 18.14
C ASN A 224 -2.28 1.80 18.75
N ASP A 225 -1.43 2.81 18.98
CA ASP A 225 -1.87 4.12 19.48
C ASP A 225 -2.72 4.84 18.43
N PHE A 226 -2.40 4.69 17.16
CA PHE A 226 -3.16 5.25 16.06
C PHE A 226 -4.60 4.69 16.05
N ALA A 227 -4.75 3.36 16.12
CA ALA A 227 -6.04 2.70 16.23
C ALA A 227 -6.80 3.12 17.50
N LYS A 228 -6.13 3.19 18.65
CA LYS A 228 -6.70 3.67 19.90
C LYS A 228 -7.23 5.10 19.78
N PHE A 229 -6.44 6.00 19.19
CA PHE A 229 -6.81 7.40 19.07
C PHE A 229 -7.99 7.61 18.11
N LEU A 230 -8.05 6.85 17.02
CA LEU A 230 -9.23 6.85 16.16
C LEU A 230 -10.47 6.41 16.91
N LYS A 231 -10.41 5.28 17.64
CA LYS A 231 -11.54 4.77 18.45
C LYS A 231 -12.04 5.74 19.52
N GLU A 232 -11.21 6.63 19.98
CA GLU A 232 -11.57 7.67 20.98
C GLU A 232 -12.21 8.91 20.34
N SER A 233 -12.00 9.14 19.04
CA SER A 233 -12.41 10.37 18.35
C SER A 233 -13.85 10.30 17.89
N PHE A 234 -14.62 11.39 18.04
CA PHE A 234 -15.98 11.45 17.52
C PHE A 234 -16.08 11.66 16.01
N VAL A 235 -15.00 12.21 15.41
CA VAL A 235 -14.87 12.40 13.97
C VAL A 235 -13.40 12.48 13.61
N SER A 236 -13.07 12.10 12.39
CA SER A 236 -11.75 12.30 11.81
C SER A 236 -11.80 13.25 10.61
N VAL A 237 -10.70 13.94 10.37
CA VAL A 237 -10.53 14.84 9.21
C VAL A 237 -9.41 14.31 8.32
N TRP A 238 -9.73 14.12 7.04
CA TRP A 238 -8.80 13.66 6.03
C TRP A 238 -8.73 14.65 4.86
N VAL A 239 -7.51 15.12 4.59
CA VAL A 239 -7.23 15.99 3.44
C VAL A 239 -6.01 15.47 2.71
N ASP A 240 -6.25 14.75 1.63
CA ASP A 240 -5.20 14.23 0.77
C ASP A 240 -5.70 14.31 -0.68
N VAL A 241 -5.08 15.19 -1.46
CA VAL A 241 -5.50 15.47 -2.83
C VAL A 241 -5.05 14.38 -3.79
N GLU A 242 -3.91 13.76 -3.50
CA GLU A 242 -3.21 12.80 -4.37
C GLU A 242 -3.23 11.38 -3.80
N SER A 243 -4.22 11.04 -2.99
CA SER A 243 -4.34 9.68 -2.46
C SER A 243 -4.84 8.72 -3.53
N GLY A 244 -4.12 7.62 -3.71
CA GLY A 244 -4.56 6.58 -4.63
C GLY A 244 -5.55 5.57 -4.03
N PHE A 245 -5.48 5.32 -2.71
CA PHE A 245 -6.36 4.37 -2.03
C PHE A 245 -7.09 4.93 -0.82
N GLY A 246 -6.40 5.70 0.04
CA GLY A 246 -6.99 6.29 1.24
C GLY A 246 -7.17 5.30 2.39
N THR A 247 -6.07 4.74 2.90
CA THR A 247 -6.11 3.83 4.06
C THR A 247 -6.64 4.49 5.32
N PHE A 248 -6.25 5.76 5.57
CA PHE A 248 -6.68 6.49 6.76
C PHE A 248 -8.22 6.58 6.92
N PRO A 249 -9.00 6.96 5.90
CA PRO A 249 -10.46 6.93 6.00
C PRO A 249 -11.02 5.55 6.33
N LEU A 250 -10.50 4.49 5.74
CA LEU A 250 -10.94 3.12 6.00
C LEU A 250 -10.60 2.67 7.42
N GLU A 251 -9.41 3.02 7.93
CA GLU A 251 -9.00 2.80 9.32
C GLU A 251 -9.91 3.54 10.31
N SER A 252 -10.29 4.77 9.96
CA SER A 252 -11.25 5.56 10.73
C SER A 252 -12.63 4.92 10.75
N MET A 253 -13.15 4.51 9.61
CA MET A 253 -14.44 3.80 9.49
C MET A 253 -14.44 2.48 10.27
N ALA A 254 -13.37 1.68 10.16
CA ALA A 254 -13.19 0.46 10.93
C ALA A 254 -13.18 0.73 12.45
N SER A 255 -12.65 1.88 12.86
CA SER A 255 -12.64 2.34 14.26
C SER A 255 -13.99 2.88 14.74
N GLY A 256 -15.02 2.89 13.88
CA GLY A 256 -16.34 3.47 14.17
C GLY A 256 -16.34 4.99 14.21
N THR A 257 -15.32 5.64 13.64
CA THR A 257 -15.15 7.09 13.65
C THR A 257 -15.46 7.66 12.26
N PRO A 258 -16.52 8.47 12.12
CA PRO A 258 -16.89 9.11 10.86
C PRO A 258 -15.79 9.99 10.30
N VAL A 259 -15.77 10.09 8.97
CA VAL A 259 -14.76 10.86 8.24
C VAL A 259 -15.40 12.08 7.59
N ILE A 260 -14.80 13.24 7.83
CA ILE A 260 -15.03 14.46 7.03
C ILE A 260 -13.77 14.64 6.19
N GLY A 261 -13.91 14.68 4.87
CA GLY A 261 -12.74 14.74 4.02
C GLY A 261 -12.93 15.44 2.68
N LYS A 262 -11.79 15.72 2.05
CA LYS A 262 -11.74 16.19 0.68
C LYS A 262 -11.76 14.99 -0.27
N VAL A 263 -12.57 15.07 -1.31
CA VAL A 263 -12.50 14.11 -2.43
C VAL A 263 -11.15 14.29 -3.12
N PRO A 264 -10.31 13.24 -3.22
CA PRO A 264 -9.03 13.30 -3.92
C PRO A 264 -9.22 13.41 -5.43
N ASN A 265 -8.15 13.77 -6.16
CA ASN A 265 -8.17 13.88 -7.62
C ASN A 265 -8.58 12.57 -8.29
N LEU A 266 -8.06 11.47 -7.80
CA LEU A 266 -8.54 10.13 -8.11
C LEU A 266 -9.41 9.62 -6.96
N LYS A 267 -10.73 9.64 -7.17
CA LYS A 267 -11.69 9.18 -6.16
C LYS A 267 -11.59 7.65 -5.98
N PRO A 268 -11.29 7.14 -4.77
CA PRO A 268 -11.25 5.71 -4.51
C PRO A 268 -12.61 5.02 -4.74
N ASP A 269 -12.60 3.76 -5.17
CA ASP A 269 -13.81 2.99 -5.47
C ASP A 269 -14.73 2.84 -4.25
N TRP A 270 -14.17 2.73 -3.05
CA TRP A 270 -14.91 2.60 -1.79
C TRP A 270 -15.60 3.88 -1.34
N MET A 271 -15.20 5.06 -1.83
CA MET A 271 -15.73 6.35 -1.39
C MET A 271 -17.10 6.62 -1.99
N THR A 272 -18.12 6.70 -1.15
CA THR A 272 -19.51 7.00 -1.52
C THR A 272 -20.04 8.15 -0.69
N GLU A 273 -21.15 8.76 -1.11
CA GLU A 273 -21.85 9.79 -0.33
C GLU A 273 -22.47 9.24 0.98
N MET A 274 -22.55 7.91 1.11
CA MET A 274 -23.19 7.24 2.23
C MET A 274 -22.23 6.90 3.38
N ASN A 275 -20.92 6.77 3.11
CA ASN A 275 -19.93 6.28 4.06
C ASN A 275 -18.99 7.34 4.64
N GLY A 276 -19.24 8.62 4.35
CA GLY A 276 -18.46 9.74 4.87
C GLY A 276 -19.11 11.07 4.49
N ILE A 277 -18.51 12.16 4.94
CA ILE A 277 -18.93 13.52 4.59
C ILE A 277 -17.84 14.14 3.73
N TRP A 278 -18.09 14.24 2.43
CA TRP A 278 -17.08 14.58 1.44
C TRP A 278 -17.33 15.94 0.81
N THR A 279 -16.25 16.72 0.60
CA THR A 279 -16.29 17.98 -0.14
C THR A 279 -15.15 18.05 -1.17
N HIS A 280 -15.36 18.81 -2.23
CA HIS A 280 -14.30 19.15 -3.19
C HIS A 280 -13.51 20.40 -2.77
N ASN A 281 -13.98 21.14 -1.77
CA ASN A 281 -13.39 22.41 -1.32
C ASN A 281 -12.85 22.29 0.12
N THR A 282 -11.54 22.27 0.28
CA THR A 282 -10.88 22.20 1.60
C THR A 282 -11.31 23.30 2.57
N ASN A 283 -11.70 24.48 2.05
CA ASN A 283 -12.13 25.60 2.89
C ASN A 283 -13.49 25.37 3.56
N GLU A 284 -14.32 24.45 3.05
CA GLU A 284 -15.62 24.09 3.63
C GLU A 284 -15.49 23.12 4.79
N ILE A 285 -14.35 22.42 4.95
CA ILE A 285 -14.14 21.39 5.97
C ILE A 285 -14.43 21.94 7.36
N VAL A 286 -14.01 23.15 7.68
CA VAL A 286 -14.23 23.75 9.01
C VAL A 286 -15.70 24.03 9.28
N ASP A 287 -16.49 24.38 8.26
CA ASP A 287 -17.91 24.63 8.37
C ASP A 287 -18.69 23.31 8.50
N ILE A 288 -18.33 22.32 7.69
CA ILE A 288 -18.88 20.97 7.77
C ILE A 288 -18.61 20.37 9.16
N LEU A 289 -17.37 20.53 9.65
CA LEU A 289 -16.97 20.06 10.96
C LEU A 289 -17.76 20.71 12.10
N SER A 290 -17.99 22.03 12.00
CA SER A 290 -18.84 22.76 12.98
C SER A 290 -20.27 22.25 12.96
N ASN A 291 -20.86 22.07 11.79
CA ASN A 291 -22.23 21.52 11.67
C ASN A 291 -22.31 20.08 12.16
N TYR A 292 -21.32 19.26 11.86
CA TYR A 292 -21.25 17.88 12.34
C TYR A 292 -21.16 17.82 13.87
N LEU A 293 -20.35 18.70 14.48
CA LEU A 293 -20.21 18.78 15.94
C LEU A 293 -21.53 19.21 16.59
N GLN A 294 -22.26 20.17 15.99
CA GLN A 294 -23.59 20.58 16.47
C GLN A 294 -24.56 19.41 16.48
N ASN A 295 -24.66 18.69 15.34
CA ASN A 295 -25.50 17.51 15.23
C ASN A 295 -25.10 16.39 16.21
N TRP A 296 -23.80 16.21 16.46
CA TRP A 296 -23.30 15.24 17.44
C TRP A 296 -23.73 15.59 18.87
N LEU A 297 -23.68 16.89 19.25
CA LEU A 297 -24.15 17.37 20.55
C LEU A 297 -25.66 17.18 20.74
N GLU A 298 -26.42 17.25 19.67
CA GLU A 298 -27.87 17.07 19.63
C GLU A 298 -28.31 15.60 19.46
N ASP A 299 -27.35 14.66 19.44
CA ASP A 299 -27.55 13.23 19.13
C ASP A 299 -28.31 12.99 17.80
N ASN A 300 -28.04 13.83 16.82
CA ASN A 300 -28.69 13.86 15.52
C ASN A 300 -27.81 13.38 14.36
N ILE A 301 -26.88 12.46 14.66
CA ILE A 301 -26.06 11.81 13.61
C ILE A 301 -26.81 10.57 13.10
N SER A 302 -26.94 10.48 11.77
CA SER A 302 -27.63 9.38 11.12
C SER A 302 -26.98 8.01 11.43
N GLU A 303 -27.77 7.08 11.91
CA GLU A 303 -27.36 5.68 12.10
C GLU A 303 -26.89 5.04 10.79
N ASN A 304 -27.48 5.39 9.66
CA ASN A 304 -27.12 4.89 8.35
C ASN A 304 -25.65 5.20 8.00
N LEU A 305 -25.11 6.34 8.47
CA LEU A 305 -23.70 6.65 8.28
C LEU A 305 -22.81 5.58 8.92
N TYR A 306 -23.08 5.20 10.17
CA TYR A 306 -22.31 4.18 10.88
C TYR A 306 -22.44 2.79 10.25
N VAL A 307 -23.64 2.43 9.78
CA VAL A 307 -23.87 1.17 9.06
C VAL A 307 -23.02 1.13 7.78
N ASN A 308 -23.12 2.13 6.94
CA ASN A 308 -22.39 2.18 5.66
C ASN A 308 -20.86 2.20 5.86
N MET A 309 -20.36 2.92 6.86
CA MET A 309 -18.94 2.92 7.25
C MET A 309 -18.47 1.53 7.65
N SER A 310 -19.25 0.83 8.48
CA SER A 310 -18.94 -0.52 8.94
C SER A 310 -18.93 -1.53 7.79
N GLU A 311 -19.91 -1.47 6.91
CA GLU A 311 -19.97 -2.33 5.72
C GLU A 311 -18.77 -2.08 4.79
N THR A 312 -18.46 -0.81 4.53
CA THR A 312 -17.32 -0.44 3.71
C THR A 312 -16.01 -0.96 4.31
N SER A 313 -15.74 -0.70 5.59
CA SER A 313 -14.46 -1.08 6.21
C SER A 313 -14.29 -2.59 6.32
N LYS A 314 -15.36 -3.36 6.57
CA LYS A 314 -15.31 -4.83 6.64
C LYS A 314 -14.83 -5.47 5.34
N THR A 315 -15.16 -4.90 4.18
CA THR A 315 -14.65 -5.38 2.89
C THR A 315 -13.12 -5.39 2.86
N TYR A 316 -12.47 -4.40 3.49
CA TYR A 316 -11.01 -4.25 3.52
C TYR A 316 -10.36 -4.86 4.78
N GLN A 317 -11.13 -5.55 5.63
CA GLN A 317 -10.64 -6.32 6.78
C GLN A 317 -10.71 -7.84 6.54
N ASN A 318 -11.01 -8.27 5.31
CA ASN A 318 -11.10 -9.68 4.93
C ASN A 318 -9.70 -10.24 4.67
N GLU A 319 -9.06 -10.79 5.70
CA GLU A 319 -7.72 -11.36 5.62
C GLU A 319 -7.66 -12.60 4.71
N GLU A 320 -8.72 -13.41 4.67
CA GLU A 320 -8.77 -14.59 3.81
C GLU A 320 -8.75 -14.20 2.32
N GLU A 321 -9.53 -13.21 1.94
CA GLU A 321 -9.57 -12.69 0.56
C GLU A 321 -8.24 -12.01 0.19
N PHE A 322 -7.66 -11.22 1.11
CA PHE A 322 -6.34 -10.59 0.93
C PHE A 322 -5.27 -11.67 0.67
N ASN A 323 -5.18 -12.66 1.54
CA ASN A 323 -4.22 -13.74 1.41
C ASN A 323 -4.45 -14.57 0.14
N GLY A 324 -5.70 -14.90 -0.17
CA GLY A 324 -6.08 -15.63 -1.37
C GLY A 324 -5.67 -14.91 -2.66
N THR A 325 -5.88 -13.60 -2.71
CA THR A 325 -5.47 -12.76 -3.86
C THR A 325 -3.96 -12.78 -4.06
N ILE A 326 -3.18 -12.62 -3.00
CA ILE A 326 -1.71 -12.66 -3.05
C ILE A 326 -1.23 -14.02 -3.54
N LEU A 327 -1.71 -15.10 -2.92
CA LEU A 327 -1.25 -16.45 -3.24
C LEU A 327 -1.59 -16.84 -4.68
N LYS A 328 -2.77 -16.48 -5.17
CA LYS A 328 -3.16 -16.67 -6.56
C LYS A 328 -2.23 -15.94 -7.50
N LEU A 329 -2.03 -14.64 -7.29
CA LEU A 329 -1.24 -13.79 -8.19
C LEU A 329 0.23 -14.24 -8.26
N PHE A 330 0.86 -14.47 -7.12
CA PHE A 330 2.25 -14.90 -7.08
C PHE A 330 2.41 -16.37 -7.55
N GLY A 331 1.43 -17.24 -7.27
CA GLY A 331 1.38 -18.60 -7.81
C GLY A 331 1.35 -18.62 -9.34
N GLU A 332 0.40 -17.90 -9.93
CA GLU A 332 0.27 -17.76 -11.39
C GLU A 332 1.54 -17.16 -12.03
N TYR A 333 2.17 -16.21 -11.34
CA TYR A 333 3.42 -15.61 -11.81
C TYR A 333 4.55 -16.64 -11.89
N PHE A 334 4.77 -17.44 -10.86
CA PHE A 334 5.83 -18.45 -10.82
C PHE A 334 5.53 -19.64 -11.74
N ASP A 335 4.29 -20.07 -11.88
CA ASP A 335 3.87 -21.09 -12.84
C ASP A 335 4.12 -20.64 -14.29
N GLY A 336 3.83 -19.38 -14.60
CA GLY A 336 4.13 -18.80 -15.90
C GLY A 336 5.64 -18.75 -16.20
N ARG A 337 6.48 -18.46 -15.19
CA ARG A 337 7.94 -18.51 -15.37
C ARG A 337 8.45 -19.94 -15.61
N LYS A 338 7.94 -20.91 -14.85
CA LYS A 338 8.26 -22.33 -15.05
C LYS A 338 7.96 -22.76 -16.48
N THR A 339 6.77 -22.45 -16.98
CA THR A 339 6.38 -22.72 -18.35
C THR A 339 7.35 -22.08 -19.35
N SER A 340 7.69 -20.81 -19.13
CA SER A 340 8.65 -20.10 -20.01
C SER A 340 10.04 -20.74 -20.03
N PHE A 341 10.56 -21.23 -18.93
CA PHE A 341 11.83 -21.97 -18.89
C PHE A 341 11.72 -23.31 -19.61
N SER A 342 10.63 -24.05 -19.41
CA SER A 342 10.38 -25.32 -20.08
C SER A 342 10.34 -25.16 -21.61
N ASP A 343 9.63 -24.15 -22.11
CA ASP A 343 9.55 -23.84 -23.55
C ASP A 343 10.93 -23.47 -24.14
N GLN A 344 11.77 -22.77 -23.37
CA GLN A 344 13.11 -22.42 -23.79
C GLN A 344 14.02 -23.66 -23.87
N ILE A 345 13.94 -24.57 -22.90
CA ILE A 345 14.68 -25.84 -22.91
C ILE A 345 14.28 -26.69 -24.12
N GLU A 346 12.98 -26.79 -24.40
CA GLU A 346 12.49 -27.57 -25.56
C GLU A 346 13.03 -27.01 -26.87
N LYS A 347 12.96 -25.69 -27.07
CA LYS A 347 13.52 -25.03 -28.26
C LYS A 347 15.02 -25.26 -28.42
N LEU A 348 15.78 -25.26 -27.32
CA LEU A 348 17.20 -25.52 -27.33
C LEU A 348 17.51 -26.96 -27.74
N LYS A 349 16.77 -27.96 -27.24
CA LYS A 349 16.92 -29.37 -27.58
C LYS A 349 16.62 -29.65 -29.07
N ILE A 350 15.55 -29.03 -29.62
CA ILE A 350 15.20 -29.15 -31.04
C ILE A 350 16.28 -28.56 -31.95
N THR A 351 16.96 -27.51 -31.53
CA THR A 351 18.04 -26.86 -32.31
C THR A 351 19.30 -27.73 -32.38
N GLU A 352 19.50 -28.68 -31.46
CA GLU A 352 20.63 -29.60 -31.43
C GLU A 352 20.41 -30.86 -32.25
N GLU A 353 19.16 -31.24 -32.49
CA GLU A 353 18.81 -32.42 -33.30
C GLU A 353 18.80 -32.15 -34.82
N ASN A 354 18.92 -30.86 -35.23
CA ASN A 354 19.02 -30.42 -36.62
C ASN A 354 20.40 -29.88 -36.95
#